data_2b682b5368c48e3036794afbc2697bee
#
_entry.id   2b682b5368c48e3036794afbc2697bee
#
_cell.length_a   1.000
_cell.length_b   1.000
_cell.length_c   1.000
_cell.angle_alpha   90.00
_cell.angle_beta   90.00
_cell.angle_gamma   90.00
#
_symmetry.space_group_name_H-M   'P 1'
#
loop_
_entity.id
_entity.type
_entity.pdbx_description
1 polymer ?
#
loop_
_entity_poly.entity_id
_entity_poly.type
_entity_poly.pdbx_seq_one_letter_code
_entity_poly.pdbx_strand_id
1 'polypeptide(L)'
;MEITQITNQEESALDQFKSQVWPEADAEHYGNNQPAFFRDTMTLIAKDNNEIVGYITLIIDSGVAQIEPLMVKTELKGTGVGKQLLKAAEKKAKELGVHKIWLETGADWKAKGFYEHFGYSIRTTLPNHTGGREFVLMDKILM
;
A
#
# COMPACT_ATOMS: atom_id res chain seq x y z
N MET A 1 -17.09 -27.36 -19.55
CA MET A 1 -16.56 -26.29 -18.69
C MET A 1 -16.86 -24.95 -19.32
N GLU A 2 -17.38 -24.01 -18.55
CA GLU A 2 -17.77 -22.67 -19.00
C GLU A 2 -17.08 -21.63 -18.14
N ILE A 3 -16.55 -20.57 -18.77
CA ILE A 3 -15.88 -19.47 -18.06
C ILE A 3 -16.61 -18.17 -18.42
N THR A 4 -17.19 -17.53 -17.41
CA THR A 4 -17.99 -16.33 -17.57
C THR A 4 -17.63 -15.31 -16.50
N GLN A 5 -17.99 -14.04 -16.74
CA GLN A 5 -17.90 -13.03 -15.72
C GLN A 5 -18.95 -13.27 -14.64
N ILE A 6 -18.58 -13.12 -13.37
CA ILE A 6 -19.50 -13.31 -12.25
C ILE A 6 -20.65 -12.30 -12.29
N THR A 7 -21.84 -12.77 -11.90
CA THR A 7 -23.02 -11.94 -11.69
C THR A 7 -23.24 -11.73 -10.19
N ASN A 8 -24.05 -10.72 -9.82
CA ASN A 8 -24.40 -10.45 -8.41
C ASN A 8 -25.05 -11.65 -7.72
N GLN A 9 -25.79 -12.47 -8.47
CA GLN A 9 -26.46 -13.65 -7.94
C GLN A 9 -25.48 -14.78 -7.57
N GLU A 10 -24.26 -14.74 -8.10
CA GLU A 10 -23.25 -15.76 -7.90
C GLU A 10 -22.24 -15.41 -6.80
N GLU A 11 -22.32 -14.20 -6.22
CA GLU A 11 -21.35 -13.73 -5.20
C GLU A 11 -21.33 -14.63 -3.96
N SER A 12 -22.52 -15.06 -3.48
CA SER A 12 -22.62 -15.95 -2.33
C SER A 12 -21.97 -17.32 -2.60
N ALA A 13 -22.16 -17.87 -3.79
CA ALA A 13 -21.54 -19.13 -4.20
C ALA A 13 -20.03 -18.99 -4.31
N LEU A 14 -19.54 -17.84 -4.80
CA LEU A 14 -18.11 -17.57 -4.87
C LEU A 14 -17.51 -17.47 -3.46
N ASP A 15 -18.19 -16.78 -2.53
CA ASP A 15 -17.71 -16.66 -1.14
C ASP A 15 -17.62 -18.03 -0.46
N GLN A 16 -18.60 -18.91 -0.71
CA GLN A 16 -18.58 -20.27 -0.23
C GLN A 16 -17.41 -21.07 -0.80
N PHE A 17 -17.17 -20.95 -2.09
CA PHE A 17 -16.02 -21.57 -2.74
C PHE A 17 -14.70 -21.08 -2.14
N LYS A 18 -14.55 -19.76 -1.96
CA LYS A 18 -13.36 -19.16 -1.35
C LYS A 18 -13.10 -19.72 0.04
N SER A 19 -14.13 -19.85 0.87
CA SER A 19 -13.98 -20.36 2.23
C SER A 19 -13.56 -21.83 2.31
N GLN A 20 -13.77 -22.58 1.23
CA GLN A 20 -13.33 -23.97 1.12
C GLN A 20 -11.89 -24.08 0.64
N VAL A 21 -11.51 -23.29 -0.38
CA VAL A 21 -10.21 -23.48 -1.07
C VAL A 21 -9.08 -22.71 -0.44
N TRP A 22 -9.34 -21.53 0.19
CA TRP A 22 -8.27 -20.73 0.78
C TRP A 22 -7.55 -21.43 1.94
N PRO A 23 -8.24 -22.09 2.89
CA PRO A 23 -7.52 -22.80 3.96
C PRO A 23 -6.57 -23.88 3.44
N GLU A 24 -6.99 -24.59 2.39
CA GLU A 24 -6.13 -25.62 1.77
C GLU A 24 -4.90 -25.00 1.10
N ALA A 25 -5.10 -23.90 0.37
CA ALA A 25 -4.01 -23.18 -0.29
C ALA A 25 -3.04 -22.60 0.75
N ASP A 26 -3.55 -22.00 1.81
CA ASP A 26 -2.72 -21.45 2.88
C ASP A 26 -1.91 -22.53 3.59
N ALA A 27 -2.52 -23.68 3.87
CA ALA A 27 -1.82 -24.81 4.46
C ALA A 27 -0.71 -25.34 3.54
N GLU A 28 -0.96 -25.37 2.24
CA GLU A 28 0.03 -25.79 1.25
C GLU A 28 1.22 -24.82 1.18
N HIS A 29 0.94 -23.51 1.18
CA HIS A 29 1.96 -22.49 1.00
C HIS A 29 2.75 -22.17 2.29
N TYR A 30 2.09 -22.16 3.44
CA TYR A 30 2.69 -21.71 4.70
C TYR A 30 2.88 -22.82 5.73
N GLY A 31 2.24 -23.99 5.55
CA GLY A 31 2.29 -25.08 6.51
C GLY A 31 1.82 -24.63 7.89
N ASN A 32 2.67 -24.83 8.91
CA ASN A 32 2.38 -24.41 10.28
C ASN A 32 2.76 -22.96 10.58
N ASN A 33 3.38 -22.26 9.63
CA ASN A 33 3.84 -20.88 9.78
C ASN A 33 2.95 -19.90 9.03
N GLN A 34 1.65 -20.04 9.18
CA GLN A 34 0.70 -19.12 8.54
C GLN A 34 0.84 -17.71 9.11
N PRO A 35 0.86 -16.68 8.25
CA PRO A 35 0.92 -15.30 8.72
C PRO A 35 -0.38 -14.92 9.43
N ALA A 36 -0.29 -13.91 10.29
CA ALA A 36 -1.48 -13.26 10.83
C ALA A 36 -2.12 -12.44 9.70
N PHE A 37 -3.18 -12.96 9.10
CA PHE A 37 -3.89 -12.32 8.00
C PHE A 37 -4.73 -11.15 8.54
N PHE A 38 -4.09 -9.98 8.62
CA PHE A 38 -4.75 -8.74 9.01
C PHE A 38 -4.78 -7.81 7.82
N ARG A 39 -5.96 -7.34 7.45
CA ARG A 39 -6.16 -6.38 6.36
C ARG A 39 -6.90 -5.16 6.87
N ASP A 40 -6.42 -3.98 6.52
CA ASP A 40 -7.03 -2.72 6.89
C ASP A 40 -6.56 -1.60 5.95
N THR A 41 -7.32 -0.53 5.93
CA THR A 41 -6.95 0.71 5.24
C THR A 41 -6.91 1.83 6.27
N MET A 42 -5.79 2.54 6.34
CA MET A 42 -5.58 3.63 7.27
C MET A 42 -5.27 4.91 6.51
N THR A 43 -5.99 5.98 6.82
CA THR A 43 -5.72 7.31 6.27
C THR A 43 -5.38 8.28 7.39
N LEU A 44 -4.24 8.98 7.24
CA LEU A 44 -3.87 10.10 8.09
C LEU A 44 -4.00 11.38 7.30
N ILE A 45 -4.49 12.43 7.93
CA ILE A 45 -4.65 13.74 7.31
C ILE A 45 -3.80 14.77 8.02
N ALA A 46 -3.27 15.73 7.27
CA ALA A 46 -2.64 16.94 7.80
C ALA A 46 -3.63 18.09 7.71
N LYS A 47 -3.81 18.80 8.82
CA LYS A 47 -4.69 19.96 8.88
C LYS A 47 -3.89 21.22 9.18
N ASP A 48 -4.27 22.31 8.55
CA ASP A 48 -3.81 23.66 8.87
C ASP A 48 -5.04 24.56 8.95
N ASN A 49 -5.23 25.27 10.09
CA ASN A 49 -6.42 26.08 10.34
C ASN A 49 -7.73 25.35 10.06
N ASN A 50 -7.83 24.08 10.51
CA ASN A 50 -8.97 23.20 10.30
C ASN A 50 -9.25 22.82 8.84
N GLU A 51 -8.35 23.15 7.93
CA GLU A 51 -8.43 22.75 6.53
C GLU A 51 -7.49 21.56 6.25
N ILE A 52 -7.96 20.55 5.52
CA ILE A 52 -7.11 19.45 5.11
C ILE A 52 -6.15 19.94 4.03
N VAL A 53 -4.83 19.79 4.28
CA VAL A 53 -3.79 20.24 3.37
C VAL A 53 -2.94 19.09 2.82
N GLY A 54 -3.16 17.89 3.30
CA GLY A 54 -2.49 16.71 2.80
C GLY A 54 -3.04 15.44 3.44
N TYR A 55 -2.72 14.29 2.85
CA TYR A 55 -3.11 13.01 3.41
C TYR A 55 -2.20 11.89 2.92
N ILE A 56 -2.18 10.80 3.66
CA ILE A 56 -1.53 9.56 3.26
C ILE A 56 -2.48 8.40 3.57
N THR A 57 -2.63 7.50 2.62
CA THR A 57 -3.39 6.26 2.81
C THR A 57 -2.44 5.07 2.73
N LEU A 58 -2.54 4.20 3.71
CA LEU A 58 -1.87 2.90 3.73
C LEU A 58 -2.91 1.80 3.55
N ILE A 59 -2.64 0.92 2.59
CA ILE A 59 -3.37 -0.34 2.44
C ILE A 59 -2.53 -1.42 3.09
N ILE A 60 -3.02 -1.97 4.21
CA ILE A 60 -2.28 -2.91 5.05
C ILE A 60 -2.77 -4.31 4.75
N ASP A 61 -1.85 -5.23 4.52
CA ASP A 61 -2.14 -6.64 4.33
C ASP A 61 -1.03 -7.49 4.92
N SER A 62 -1.37 -8.19 6.00
CA SER A 62 -0.50 -9.24 6.56
C SER A 62 0.93 -8.77 6.85
N GLY A 63 1.06 -7.61 7.49
CA GLY A 63 2.36 -7.06 7.89
C GLY A 63 3.05 -6.20 6.84
N VAL A 64 2.47 -6.04 5.67
CA VAL A 64 2.99 -5.19 4.60
C VAL A 64 1.98 -4.08 4.32
N ALA A 65 2.46 -2.85 4.12
CA ALA A 65 1.59 -1.73 3.78
C ALA A 65 2.02 -1.11 2.46
N GLN A 66 1.03 -0.75 1.65
CA GLN A 66 1.23 0.03 0.43
C GLN A 66 0.81 1.47 0.66
N ILE A 67 1.65 2.43 0.27
CA ILE A 67 1.24 3.83 0.22
C ILE A 67 0.44 4.06 -1.07
N GLU A 68 -0.83 4.49 -0.93
CA GLU A 68 -1.68 4.78 -2.07
C GLU A 68 -2.77 5.81 -1.71
N PRO A 69 -2.53 7.09 -1.86
CA PRO A 69 -1.26 7.79 -2.12
C PRO A 69 -0.77 8.59 -0.89
N LEU A 70 0.29 9.37 -1.11
CA LEU A 70 0.68 10.51 -0.26
C LEU A 70 0.54 11.77 -1.09
N MET A 71 -0.32 12.68 -0.67
CA MET A 71 -0.60 13.93 -1.39
C MET A 71 -0.56 15.13 -0.46
N VAL A 72 -0.01 16.23 -0.95
CA VAL A 72 0.07 17.51 -0.24
C VAL A 72 -0.38 18.61 -1.19
N LYS A 73 -1.09 19.62 -0.68
CA LYS A 73 -1.43 20.81 -1.48
C LYS A 73 -0.19 21.37 -2.16
N THR A 74 -0.34 21.75 -3.42
CA THR A 74 0.78 22.20 -4.26
C THR A 74 1.57 23.33 -3.62
N GLU A 75 0.88 24.32 -3.05
CA GLU A 75 1.49 25.48 -2.41
C GLU A 75 2.25 25.15 -1.12
N LEU A 76 2.02 23.99 -0.53
CA LEU A 76 2.70 23.52 0.69
C LEU A 76 3.76 22.45 0.41
N LYS A 77 3.99 22.10 -0.84
CA LYS A 77 5.09 21.19 -1.21
C LYS A 77 6.42 21.82 -0.84
N GLY A 78 7.32 21.01 -0.26
CA GLY A 78 8.62 21.47 0.19
C GLY A 78 8.61 22.15 1.57
N THR A 79 7.47 22.20 2.27
CA THR A 79 7.35 22.79 3.60
C THR A 79 7.44 21.77 4.75
N GLY A 80 7.57 20.48 4.43
CA GLY A 80 7.67 19.40 5.42
C GLY A 80 6.38 18.68 5.76
N VAL A 81 5.26 19.03 5.15
CA VAL A 81 3.97 18.35 5.39
C VAL A 81 4.04 16.89 4.96
N GLY A 82 4.59 16.60 3.78
CA GLY A 82 4.76 15.23 3.30
C GLY A 82 5.64 14.38 4.21
N LYS A 83 6.74 14.96 4.69
CA LYS A 83 7.62 14.31 5.67
C LYS A 83 6.88 13.95 6.96
N GLN A 84 6.09 14.89 7.49
CA GLN A 84 5.34 14.66 8.72
C GLN A 84 4.30 13.55 8.54
N LEU A 85 3.59 13.56 7.42
CA LEU A 85 2.62 12.51 7.08
C LEU A 85 3.29 11.14 6.96
N LEU A 86 4.40 11.08 6.23
CA LEU A 86 5.13 9.82 6.05
C LEU A 86 5.64 9.26 7.37
N LYS A 87 6.25 10.08 8.21
CA LYS A 87 6.76 9.65 9.52
C LYS A 87 5.64 9.20 10.45
N ALA A 88 4.52 9.91 10.47
CA ALA A 88 3.36 9.52 11.27
C ALA A 88 2.78 8.18 10.79
N ALA A 89 2.70 7.98 9.47
CA ALA A 89 2.23 6.73 8.89
C ALA A 89 3.16 5.55 9.20
N GLU A 90 4.47 5.75 9.09
CA GLU A 90 5.45 4.71 9.45
C GLU A 90 5.34 4.32 10.92
N LYS A 91 5.21 5.30 11.82
CA LYS A 91 5.02 5.04 13.25
C LYS A 91 3.76 4.22 13.53
N LYS A 92 2.63 4.65 12.94
CA LYS A 92 1.34 3.97 13.10
C LYS A 92 1.38 2.56 12.53
N ALA A 93 2.01 2.40 11.37
CA ALA A 93 2.19 1.10 10.73
C ALA A 93 2.96 0.12 11.63
N LYS A 94 4.05 0.58 12.26
CA LYS A 94 4.82 -0.23 13.21
C LYS A 94 3.97 -0.67 14.40
N GLU A 95 3.16 0.22 14.94
CA GLU A 95 2.23 -0.08 16.04
C GLU A 95 1.23 -1.18 15.65
N LEU A 96 0.88 -1.27 14.36
CA LEU A 96 -0.03 -2.28 13.81
C LEU A 96 0.67 -3.56 13.34
N GLY A 97 1.97 -3.70 13.60
CA GLY A 97 2.73 -4.88 13.23
C GLY A 97 3.22 -4.91 11.78
N VAL A 98 3.15 -3.77 11.07
CA VAL A 98 3.70 -3.67 9.71
C VAL A 98 5.21 -3.66 9.79
N HIS A 99 5.85 -4.51 9.01
CA HIS A 99 7.32 -4.62 8.94
C HIS A 99 7.91 -4.08 7.64
N LYS A 100 7.08 -3.79 6.64
CA LYS A 100 7.52 -3.30 5.34
C LYS A 100 6.48 -2.37 4.73
N ILE A 101 6.94 -1.24 4.20
CA ILE A 101 6.09 -0.33 3.41
C ILE A 101 6.63 -0.29 1.98
N TRP A 102 5.75 -0.32 1.01
CA TRP A 102 6.10 -0.23 -0.40
C TRP A 102 5.17 0.72 -1.14
N LEU A 103 5.60 1.13 -2.32
CA LEU A 103 4.84 2.03 -3.19
C LEU A 103 5.31 1.89 -4.62
N GLU A 104 4.50 2.41 -5.53
CA GLU A 104 4.87 2.60 -6.92
C GLU A 104 4.82 4.09 -7.22
N THR A 105 5.81 4.59 -7.98
CA THR A 105 5.84 5.99 -8.41
C THR A 105 6.49 6.11 -9.78
N GLY A 106 6.16 7.17 -10.51
CA GLY A 106 6.76 7.42 -11.83
C GLY A 106 8.29 7.48 -11.75
N ALA A 107 8.97 6.81 -12.67
CA ALA A 107 10.42 6.73 -12.68
C ALA A 107 11.11 8.10 -12.79
N ASP A 108 10.46 9.07 -13.42
CA ASP A 108 10.96 10.44 -13.60
C ASP A 108 10.27 11.47 -12.70
N TRP A 109 9.44 11.03 -11.74
CA TRP A 109 8.74 11.93 -10.83
C TRP A 109 9.62 12.35 -9.65
N LYS A 110 9.40 13.58 -9.16
CA LYS A 110 10.09 14.09 -7.96
C LYS A 110 9.84 13.25 -6.71
N ALA A 111 8.68 12.60 -6.64
CA ALA A 111 8.32 11.72 -5.53
C ALA A 111 9.35 10.60 -5.32
N LYS A 112 9.95 10.08 -6.37
CA LYS A 112 11.01 9.06 -6.28
C LYS A 112 12.15 9.54 -5.38
N GLY A 113 12.67 10.74 -5.63
CA GLY A 113 13.74 11.33 -4.81
C GLY A 113 13.31 11.60 -3.37
N PHE A 114 12.07 12.02 -3.17
CA PHE A 114 11.50 12.19 -1.83
C PHE A 114 11.55 10.88 -1.04
N TYR A 115 11.09 9.79 -1.61
CA TYR A 115 11.10 8.50 -0.92
C TYR A 115 12.52 7.96 -0.71
N GLU A 116 13.40 8.13 -1.68
CA GLU A 116 14.82 7.77 -1.53
C GLU A 116 15.44 8.49 -0.33
N HIS A 117 15.14 9.77 -0.17
CA HIS A 117 15.64 10.58 0.95
C HIS A 117 15.18 10.05 2.31
N PHE A 118 14.00 9.43 2.39
CA PHE A 118 13.47 8.87 3.63
C PHE A 118 13.72 7.36 3.78
N GLY A 119 14.67 6.82 3.03
CA GLY A 119 15.17 5.47 3.23
C GLY A 119 14.47 4.39 2.41
N TYR A 120 13.66 4.77 1.42
CA TYR A 120 13.07 3.82 0.48
C TYR A 120 14.06 3.51 -0.63
N SER A 121 14.12 2.25 -1.04
CA SER A 121 15.01 1.79 -2.11
C SER A 121 14.20 1.32 -3.31
N ILE A 122 14.74 1.56 -4.51
CA ILE A 122 14.15 1.03 -5.74
C ILE A 122 14.40 -0.49 -5.77
N ARG A 123 13.33 -1.27 -5.86
CA ARG A 123 13.41 -2.73 -5.99
C ARG A 123 13.44 -3.17 -7.42
N THR A 124 12.62 -2.56 -8.26
CA THR A 124 12.56 -2.87 -9.67
C THR A 124 11.92 -1.73 -10.45
N THR A 125 12.17 -1.72 -11.75
CA THR A 125 11.45 -0.86 -12.68
C THR A 125 10.25 -1.62 -13.24
N LEU A 126 9.19 -0.85 -13.52
CA LEU A 126 7.94 -1.36 -14.07
C LEU A 126 7.72 -0.69 -15.42
N PRO A 127 8.22 -1.30 -16.53
CA PRO A 127 8.04 -0.72 -17.85
C PRO A 127 6.59 -0.82 -18.31
N ASN A 128 6.17 0.15 -19.12
CA ASN A 128 4.82 0.16 -19.69
C ASN A 128 3.73 -0.05 -18.62
N HIS A 129 3.84 0.70 -17.54
CA HIS A 129 2.97 0.58 -16.37
C HIS A 129 1.81 1.57 -16.45
N THR A 130 1.48 2.26 -15.38
CA THR A 130 0.33 3.18 -15.34
C THR A 130 0.40 4.23 -16.44
N GLY A 131 -0.63 4.31 -17.26
CA GLY A 131 -0.69 5.24 -18.39
C GLY A 131 0.35 4.96 -19.48
N GLY A 132 0.86 3.73 -19.55
CA GLY A 132 1.90 3.33 -20.51
C GLY A 132 3.28 3.89 -20.18
N ARG A 133 3.48 4.40 -18.96
CA ARG A 133 4.74 5.02 -18.52
C ARG A 133 5.55 4.09 -17.66
N GLU A 134 6.85 4.36 -17.57
CA GLU A 134 7.73 3.64 -16.68
C GLU A 134 7.52 4.10 -15.23
N PHE A 135 7.34 3.15 -14.33
CA PHE A 135 7.27 3.35 -12.90
C PHE A 135 8.42 2.60 -12.21
N VAL A 136 8.61 2.87 -10.94
CA VAL A 136 9.49 2.08 -10.07
C VAL A 136 8.69 1.59 -8.86
N LEU A 137 9.02 0.39 -8.40
CA LEU A 137 8.55 -0.12 -7.12
C LEU A 137 9.62 0.16 -6.09
N MET A 138 9.23 0.79 -5.00
CA MET A 138 10.14 1.16 -3.90
C MET A 138 9.64 0.55 -2.60
N ASP A 139 10.56 0.22 -1.69
CA ASP A 139 10.18 -0.27 -0.38
C ASP A 139 11.15 0.17 0.72
N LYS A 140 10.68 0.02 1.95
CA LYS A 140 11.45 0.26 3.17
C LYS A 140 11.05 -0.77 4.22
N ILE A 141 12.03 -1.45 4.79
CA ILE A 141 11.81 -2.32 5.94
C ILE A 141 11.71 -1.44 7.20
N LEU A 142 10.68 -1.65 7.99
CA LEU A 142 10.48 -0.98 9.28
C LEU A 142 11.10 -1.84 10.38
N MET A 143 11.93 -1.24 11.19
CA MET A 143 12.57 -1.91 12.32
C MET A 143 12.13 -1.31 13.65
#